data_0e4629c651fefb4aa07b3b8ff4105570
#
_entry.id   0e4629c651fefb4aa07b3b8ff4105570
#
_cell.length_a   1.000
_cell.length_b   1.000
_cell.length_c   1.000
_cell.angle_alpha   90.00
_cell.angle_beta   90.00
_cell.angle_gamma   90.00
#
_symmetry.space_group_name_H-M   'P 1'
#
loop_
_entity.id
_entity.type
_entity.pdbx_description
1 polymer ?
#
loop_
_entity_poly.entity_id
_entity_poly.type
_entity_poly.pdbx_seq_one_letter_code
_entity_poly.pdbx_strand_id
1 'polypeptide(L)'
;MSDSPLVSYTKLSPNNSGTRTHTIDRITPHCIVGQLSVESAGAWFAKPSTQASCNYVIGADGRVGLIVPESKRSWCSSSRENDQRAVTIECASDKTDPYAFRDAVYQKLIQLCADICRRNGKTKLLWLGDRA
;
A
#
# COMPACT_ATOMS: atom_id res chain seq x y z
N MET A 1 -16.43 1.70 -5.41
CA MET A 1 -15.28 1.14 -4.67
C MET A 1 -14.79 2.20 -3.70
N SER A 2 -14.83 1.91 -2.43
CA SER A 2 -14.45 2.85 -1.38
C SER A 2 -13.07 2.53 -0.83
N ASP A 3 -12.46 3.54 -0.22
CA ASP A 3 -11.18 3.35 0.46
C ASP A 3 -11.40 2.75 1.85
N SER A 4 -10.32 2.29 2.48
CA SER A 4 -10.39 1.64 3.79
C SER A 4 -10.82 2.63 4.88
N PRO A 5 -11.74 2.23 5.78
CA PRO A 5 -12.09 3.03 6.94
C PRO A 5 -10.96 3.13 7.98
N LEU A 6 -9.88 2.35 7.82
CA LEU A 6 -8.73 2.43 8.72
C LEU A 6 -7.84 3.64 8.44
N VAL A 7 -8.06 4.37 7.35
CA VAL A 7 -7.29 5.56 6.99
C VAL A 7 -7.50 6.66 8.04
N SER A 8 -6.38 7.22 8.53
CA SER A 8 -6.40 8.35 9.47
C SER A 8 -5.64 9.56 8.93
N TYR A 9 -5.02 9.44 7.75
CA TYR A 9 -4.28 10.53 7.11
C TYR A 9 -4.42 10.39 5.60
N THR A 10 -4.59 11.50 4.88
CA THR A 10 -4.71 11.49 3.42
C THR A 10 -3.79 12.53 2.81
N LYS A 11 -2.94 12.08 1.89
CA LYS A 11 -2.11 12.96 1.08
C LYS A 11 -2.07 12.39 -0.33
N LEU A 12 -2.97 12.84 -1.19
CA LEU A 12 -3.11 12.28 -2.52
C LEU A 12 -1.91 12.61 -3.40
N SER A 13 -1.40 11.59 -4.09
CA SER A 13 -0.28 11.68 -5.01
C SER A 13 -0.79 11.85 -6.45
N PRO A 14 -0.14 12.70 -7.25
CA PRO A 14 -0.42 12.78 -8.69
C PRO A 14 0.14 11.57 -9.46
N ASN A 15 0.97 10.75 -8.82
CA ASN A 15 1.68 9.65 -9.48
C ASN A 15 0.78 8.42 -9.56
N ASN A 16 -0.22 8.47 -10.43
CA ASN A 16 -1.14 7.36 -10.64
C ASN A 16 -1.61 7.35 -12.09
N SER A 17 -2.14 6.23 -12.53
CA SER A 17 -2.59 6.03 -13.91
C SER A 17 -4.11 6.11 -14.05
N GLY A 18 -4.79 6.68 -13.06
CA GLY A 18 -6.24 6.81 -13.11
C GLY A 18 -6.95 5.50 -12.81
N THR A 19 -8.20 5.41 -13.22
CA THR A 19 -9.08 4.28 -12.92
C THR A 19 -8.47 2.95 -13.37
N ARG A 20 -8.55 1.94 -12.52
CA ARG A 20 -8.08 0.59 -12.82
C ARG A 20 -8.81 0.01 -14.03
N THR A 21 -8.09 -0.78 -14.79
CA THR A 21 -8.66 -1.54 -15.92
C THR A 21 -8.94 -2.99 -15.57
N HIS A 22 -8.68 -3.39 -14.32
CA HIS A 22 -8.89 -4.75 -13.83
C HIS A 22 -9.48 -4.70 -12.42
N THR A 23 -10.27 -5.70 -12.06
CA THR A 23 -10.74 -5.83 -10.67
C THR A 23 -9.59 -6.12 -9.73
N ILE A 24 -9.74 -5.73 -8.47
CA ILE A 24 -8.73 -5.98 -7.45
C ILE A 24 -8.78 -7.46 -7.06
N ASP A 25 -7.66 -8.15 -7.25
CA ASP A 25 -7.51 -9.55 -6.87
C ASP A 25 -6.14 -9.86 -6.28
N ARG A 26 -5.38 -8.82 -5.92
CA ARG A 26 -4.05 -8.95 -5.29
C ARG A 26 -3.87 -7.90 -4.21
N ILE A 27 -2.99 -8.20 -3.27
CA ILE A 27 -2.44 -7.23 -2.32
C ILE A 27 -0.93 -7.33 -2.43
N THR A 28 -0.25 -6.20 -2.60
CA THR A 28 1.20 -6.15 -2.72
C THR A 28 1.78 -5.26 -1.63
N PRO A 29 2.23 -5.84 -0.50
CA PRO A 29 2.93 -5.07 0.52
C PRO A 29 4.41 -4.95 0.17
N HIS A 30 4.97 -3.78 0.41
CA HIS A 30 6.39 -3.47 0.23
C HIS A 30 6.96 -2.93 1.53
N CYS A 31 8.25 -3.17 1.78
CA CYS A 31 8.98 -2.44 2.81
C CYS A 31 9.52 -1.14 2.21
N ILE A 32 9.18 -0.02 2.86
CA ILE A 32 9.60 1.31 2.36
C ILE A 32 11.07 1.62 2.66
N VAL A 33 11.73 0.75 3.43
CA VAL A 33 13.15 0.89 3.80
C VAL A 33 13.40 2.16 4.60
N GLY A 34 12.61 2.35 5.64
CA GLY A 34 12.72 3.46 6.58
C GLY A 34 11.57 3.45 7.57
N GLN A 35 11.84 3.83 8.80
CA GLN A 35 10.80 3.96 9.83
C GLN A 35 10.11 5.31 9.67
N LEU A 36 9.41 5.50 8.57
CA LEU A 36 8.79 6.75 8.20
C LEU A 36 7.41 6.93 8.83
N SER A 37 7.03 8.17 9.07
CA SER A 37 5.65 8.51 9.39
C SER A 37 4.81 8.56 8.11
N VAL A 38 3.48 8.51 8.26
CA VAL A 38 2.58 8.67 7.11
C VAL A 38 2.76 10.05 6.48
N GLU A 39 3.08 11.07 7.28
CA GLU A 39 3.32 12.43 6.78
C GLU A 39 4.57 12.49 5.90
N SER A 40 5.67 11.90 6.35
CA SER A 40 6.92 11.87 5.58
C SER A 40 6.76 11.08 4.29
N ALA A 41 6.16 9.90 4.35
CA ALA A 41 5.92 9.07 3.18
C ALA A 41 4.96 9.77 2.21
N GLY A 42 3.89 10.38 2.72
CA GLY A 42 2.94 11.13 1.90
C GLY A 42 3.60 12.28 1.17
N ALA A 43 4.46 13.04 1.84
CA ALA A 43 5.19 14.14 1.22
C ALA A 43 6.10 13.64 0.10
N TRP A 44 6.76 12.50 0.30
CA TRP A 44 7.63 11.89 -0.71
C TRP A 44 6.83 11.51 -1.97
N PHE A 45 5.71 10.80 -1.79
CA PHE A 45 4.90 10.34 -2.92
C PHE A 45 4.07 11.47 -3.56
N ALA A 46 3.89 12.60 -2.89
CA ALA A 46 3.18 13.75 -3.46
C ALA A 46 4.00 14.50 -4.51
N LYS A 47 5.31 14.27 -4.57
CA LYS A 47 6.18 14.92 -5.55
C LYS A 47 6.07 14.22 -6.90
N PRO A 48 5.71 14.95 -7.98
CA PRO A 48 5.71 14.35 -9.31
C PRO A 48 7.07 13.74 -9.69
N SER A 49 8.16 14.37 -9.25
CA SER A 49 9.52 13.89 -9.55
C SER A 49 9.85 12.55 -8.92
N THR A 50 9.14 12.13 -7.89
CA THR A 50 9.33 10.81 -7.28
C THR A 50 8.95 9.68 -8.23
N GLN A 51 7.96 9.89 -9.10
CA GLN A 51 7.51 8.92 -10.09
C GLN A 51 7.20 7.56 -9.50
N ALA A 52 6.68 7.56 -8.28
CA ALA A 52 6.28 6.36 -7.56
C ALA A 52 5.15 6.71 -6.60
N SER A 53 4.36 5.73 -6.26
CA SER A 53 3.27 5.87 -5.29
C SER A 53 2.81 4.50 -4.81
N CYS A 54 1.81 4.51 -3.94
CA CYS A 54 1.13 3.32 -3.45
C CYS A 54 -0.30 3.71 -3.12
N ASN A 55 -1.17 2.74 -2.93
CA ASN A 55 -2.52 3.05 -2.47
C ASN A 55 -2.46 3.49 -1.00
N TYR A 56 -1.81 2.70 -0.15
CA TYR A 56 -1.72 2.98 1.28
C TYR A 56 -0.29 2.97 1.77
N VAL A 57 -0.03 3.75 2.82
CA VAL A 57 1.19 3.69 3.61
C VAL A 57 0.80 3.28 5.03
N ILE A 58 1.57 2.39 5.64
CA ILE A 58 1.48 2.16 7.08
C ILE A 58 2.73 2.77 7.69
N GLY A 59 2.54 3.82 8.49
CA GLY A 59 3.63 4.52 9.15
C GLY A 59 4.20 3.75 10.33
N ALA A 60 5.35 4.18 10.81
CA ALA A 60 6.06 3.49 11.89
C ALA A 60 5.24 3.36 13.18
N ASP A 61 4.27 4.23 13.39
CA ASP A 61 3.37 4.21 14.55
C ASP A 61 2.11 3.37 14.30
N GLY A 62 1.97 2.76 13.12
CA GLY A 62 0.82 1.93 12.75
C GLY A 62 -0.35 2.69 12.16
N ARG A 63 -0.24 4.00 11.92
CA ARG A 63 -1.31 4.75 11.24
C ARG A 63 -1.33 4.40 9.75
N VAL A 64 -2.51 4.52 9.13
CA VAL A 64 -2.70 4.27 7.70
C VAL A 64 -2.90 5.59 6.97
N GLY A 65 -2.08 5.82 5.95
CA GLY A 65 -2.22 6.96 5.05
C GLY A 65 -2.77 6.53 3.69
N LEU A 66 -3.69 7.32 3.15
CA LEU A 66 -4.19 7.14 1.78
C LEU A 66 -3.39 8.03 0.84
N ILE A 67 -2.74 7.42 -0.13
CA ILE A 67 -1.88 8.11 -1.09
C ILE A 67 -2.50 8.11 -2.49
N VAL A 68 -2.99 6.96 -2.96
CA VAL A 68 -3.75 6.82 -4.20
C VAL A 68 -5.04 6.08 -3.87
N PRO A 69 -6.21 6.61 -4.24
CA PRO A 69 -7.47 5.91 -3.97
C PRO A 69 -7.44 4.47 -4.50
N GLU A 70 -8.10 3.55 -3.79
CA GLU A 70 -8.15 2.14 -4.20
C GLU A 70 -8.70 1.95 -5.62
N SER A 71 -9.58 2.84 -6.07
CA SER A 71 -10.15 2.76 -7.41
C SER A 71 -9.14 3.07 -8.52
N LYS A 72 -7.94 3.53 -8.16
CA LYS A 72 -6.92 3.96 -9.12
C LYS A 72 -5.67 3.12 -9.03
N ARG A 73 -4.95 3.03 -10.16
CA ARG A 73 -3.68 2.30 -10.22
C ARG A 73 -2.53 3.16 -9.71
N SER A 74 -1.87 2.70 -8.67
CA SER A 74 -0.63 3.30 -8.16
C SER A 74 0.57 2.92 -9.04
N TRP A 75 1.72 3.53 -8.75
CA TRP A 75 3.00 3.21 -9.38
C TRP A 75 3.93 2.64 -8.29
N CYS A 76 3.71 1.39 -7.90
CA CYS A 76 4.37 0.80 -6.73
C CYS A 76 5.35 -0.32 -7.08
N SER A 77 4.92 -1.29 -7.87
CA SER A 77 5.69 -2.53 -8.05
C SER A 77 6.57 -2.54 -9.30
N SER A 78 6.61 -1.47 -10.08
CA SER A 78 7.25 -1.41 -11.39
C SER A 78 6.64 -2.39 -12.41
N SER A 79 5.52 -3.01 -12.07
CA SER A 79 4.76 -3.89 -12.96
C SER A 79 3.38 -3.28 -13.19
N ARG A 80 3.14 -2.83 -14.42
CA ARG A 80 1.85 -2.28 -14.81
C ARG A 80 0.73 -3.29 -14.55
N GLU A 81 0.94 -4.53 -14.93
CA GLU A 81 -0.05 -5.59 -14.77
C GLU A 81 -0.38 -5.82 -13.30
N ASN A 82 0.64 -5.93 -12.46
CA ASN A 82 0.43 -6.11 -11.03
C ASN A 82 -0.31 -4.93 -10.42
N ASP A 83 0.12 -3.71 -10.73
CA ASP A 83 -0.47 -2.51 -10.14
C ASP A 83 -1.91 -2.27 -10.59
N GLN A 84 -2.32 -2.77 -11.76
CA GLN A 84 -3.71 -2.74 -12.17
C GLN A 84 -4.61 -3.63 -11.31
N ARG A 85 -4.05 -4.70 -10.75
CA ARG A 85 -4.79 -5.74 -10.02
C ARG A 85 -4.62 -5.66 -8.51
N ALA A 86 -3.57 -4.99 -8.05
CA ALA A 86 -3.19 -5.01 -6.65
C ALA A 86 -3.57 -3.73 -5.91
N VAL A 87 -4.04 -3.90 -4.68
CA VAL A 87 -3.93 -2.83 -3.69
C VAL A 87 -2.50 -2.87 -3.18
N THR A 88 -1.79 -1.76 -3.32
CA THR A 88 -0.38 -1.68 -2.98
C THR A 88 -0.21 -0.95 -1.64
N ILE A 89 0.69 -1.47 -0.79
CA ILE A 89 0.86 -0.97 0.56
C ILE A 89 2.36 -0.82 0.84
N GLU A 90 2.81 0.39 1.12
CA GLU A 90 4.17 0.64 1.56
C GLU A 90 4.20 0.64 3.09
N CYS A 91 5.02 -0.20 3.68
CA CYS A 91 5.09 -0.41 5.12
C CYS A 91 6.40 0.13 5.69
N ALA A 92 6.33 0.92 6.75
CA ALA A 92 7.52 1.39 7.45
C ALA A 92 8.35 0.19 7.91
N SER A 93 9.65 0.23 7.67
CA SER A 93 10.55 -0.89 7.91
C SER A 93 11.95 -0.39 8.28
N ASP A 94 12.77 -1.29 8.82
CA ASP A 94 14.18 -0.98 9.06
C ASP A 94 14.89 -0.72 7.73
N LYS A 95 16.01 -0.01 7.81
CA LYS A 95 16.81 0.35 6.62
C LYS A 95 17.76 -0.77 6.20
N THR A 96 17.98 -1.74 7.06
CA THR A 96 18.93 -2.84 6.83
C THR A 96 18.22 -4.18 6.88
N ASP A 97 18.80 -5.17 6.18
CA ASP A 97 18.29 -6.54 6.19
C ASP A 97 18.12 -7.02 7.64
N PRO A 98 16.98 -7.64 8.00
CA PRO A 98 15.90 -8.14 7.14
C PRO A 98 14.76 -7.14 6.86
N TYR A 99 14.97 -5.85 7.01
CA TYR A 99 13.96 -4.81 6.75
C TYR A 99 12.70 -5.02 7.57
N ALA A 100 12.88 -5.31 8.86
CA ALA A 100 11.80 -5.72 9.74
C ALA A 100 10.77 -4.60 9.97
N PHE A 101 9.52 -5.00 10.16
CA PHE A 101 8.45 -4.12 10.59
C PHE A 101 8.38 -4.08 12.10
N ARG A 102 8.05 -2.90 12.66
CA ARG A 102 7.64 -2.82 14.06
C ARG A 102 6.32 -3.56 14.24
N ASP A 103 6.05 -4.01 15.46
CA ASP A 103 4.81 -4.74 15.74
C ASP A 103 3.56 -3.93 15.35
N ALA A 104 3.54 -2.63 15.63
CA ALA A 104 2.41 -1.78 15.28
C ALA A 104 2.15 -1.78 13.76
N VAL A 105 3.18 -1.81 12.95
CA VAL A 105 3.08 -1.87 11.48
C VAL A 105 2.55 -3.23 11.04
N TYR A 106 3.11 -4.29 11.59
CA TYR A 106 2.72 -5.65 11.23
C TYR A 106 1.25 -5.92 11.58
N GLN A 107 0.83 -5.54 12.79
CA GLN A 107 -0.56 -5.72 13.20
C GLN A 107 -1.52 -4.92 12.33
N LYS A 108 -1.15 -3.68 11.98
CA LYS A 108 -1.98 -2.87 11.10
C LYS A 108 -2.05 -3.45 9.69
N LEU A 109 -0.96 -4.01 9.19
CA LEU A 109 -0.94 -4.67 7.89
C LEU A 109 -1.95 -5.82 7.85
N ILE A 110 -2.00 -6.64 8.90
CA ILE A 110 -2.97 -7.73 9.01
C ILE A 110 -4.39 -7.17 8.96
N GLN A 111 -4.68 -6.12 9.73
CA GLN A 111 -6.00 -5.50 9.77
C GLN A 111 -6.40 -4.92 8.41
N LEU A 112 -5.47 -4.22 7.75
CA LEU A 112 -5.72 -3.60 6.46
C LEU A 112 -5.98 -4.65 5.37
N CYS A 113 -5.17 -5.72 5.35
CA CYS A 113 -5.38 -6.84 4.42
C CYS A 113 -6.74 -7.48 4.63
N ALA A 114 -7.15 -7.72 5.88
CA ALA A 114 -8.46 -8.29 6.18
C ALA A 114 -9.59 -7.37 5.70
N ASP A 115 -9.45 -6.06 5.90
CA ASP A 115 -10.43 -5.08 5.44
C ASP A 115 -10.55 -5.07 3.92
N ILE A 116 -9.41 -5.05 3.21
CA ILE A 116 -9.38 -5.08 1.75
C ILE A 116 -10.05 -6.35 1.23
N CYS A 117 -9.73 -7.50 1.81
CA CYS A 117 -10.34 -8.77 1.42
C CYS A 117 -11.86 -8.71 1.57
N ARG A 118 -12.34 -8.29 2.74
CA ARG A 118 -13.77 -8.23 3.03
C ARG A 118 -14.51 -7.32 2.05
N ARG A 119 -13.97 -6.13 1.77
CA ARG A 119 -14.60 -5.19 0.86
C ARG A 119 -14.57 -5.64 -0.60
N ASN A 120 -13.71 -6.58 -0.95
CA ASN A 120 -13.62 -7.15 -2.29
C ASN A 120 -14.20 -8.56 -2.37
N GLY A 121 -14.98 -8.99 -1.36
CA GLY A 121 -15.68 -10.27 -1.37
C GLY A 121 -14.76 -11.48 -1.24
N LYS A 122 -13.58 -11.32 -0.66
CA LYS A 122 -12.61 -12.40 -0.48
C LYS A 122 -12.59 -12.84 0.98
N THR A 123 -12.41 -14.14 1.21
CA THR A 123 -12.41 -14.71 2.56
C THR A 123 -11.02 -15.12 3.02
N LYS A 124 -10.04 -15.16 2.12
CA LYS A 124 -8.66 -15.53 2.46
C LYS A 124 -7.69 -14.99 1.43
N LEU A 125 -6.42 -14.93 1.82
CA LEU A 125 -5.30 -14.65 0.92
C LEU A 125 -4.62 -15.95 0.54
N LEU A 126 -4.18 -16.04 -0.71
CA LEU A 126 -3.42 -17.16 -1.21
C LEU A 126 -1.95 -16.74 -1.30
N TRP A 127 -1.09 -17.50 -0.66
CA TRP A 127 0.36 -17.27 -0.70
C TRP A 127 1.03 -18.42 -1.44
N LEU A 128 1.70 -18.13 -2.55
CA LEU A 128 2.32 -19.18 -3.38
C LEU A 128 3.72 -19.55 -2.89
N GLY A 129 4.32 -18.77 -2.03
CA GLY A 129 5.61 -19.08 -1.40
C GLY A 129 6.85 -18.74 -2.23
N ASP A 130 6.70 -18.29 -3.47
CA ASP A 130 7.81 -17.91 -4.33
C ASP A 130 7.39 -16.88 -5.37
N ARG A 131 8.24 -16.66 -6.37
CA ARG A 131 8.02 -15.69 -7.44
C ARG A 131 7.24 -16.25 -8.63
N ALA A 132 6.95 -17.48 -8.61
CA ALA A 132 6.34 -18.17 -9.77
C ALA A 132 4.97 -17.62 -10.12
#